data_9dd8bb3eb413bccdc2b8b33c0d635d0e
#
_entry.id   9dd8bb3eb413bccdc2b8b33c0d635d0e
#
_cell.length_a   1.000
_cell.length_b   1.000
_cell.length_c   1.000
_cell.angle_alpha   90.00
_cell.angle_beta   90.00
_cell.angle_gamma   90.00
#
_symmetry.space_group_name_H-M   'P 1'
#
loop_
_entity.id
_entity.type
_entity.pdbx_description
1 polymer ?
#
loop_
_entity_poly.entity_id
_entity_poly.type
_entity_poly.pdbx_seq_one_letter_code
_entity_poly.pdbx_strand_id
1 'polypeptide(L)'
;MPGFLPFWRFTPAKLNLMSAASNFLLCYAIFLMICRTFTGNVCDKKGPKYVVYPCLLFFTVGLVVLGYTQGSVMMVVSGALIGIGYGSVTPVFQTQIISSVEPHKIGVANSLFFNAMDAGLALGACVMGMMVAHTGYRMIYLLGALLVVVAGGVYALQMKGKSGVALVVAKEIH
;
A
#
# COMPACT_ATOMS: atom_id res chain seq x y z
N MET A 1 -5.18 23.05 -46.50
CA MET A 1 -4.27 22.89 -45.34
C MET A 1 -5.14 22.74 -44.09
N PRO A 2 -5.32 21.56 -43.53
CA PRO A 2 -6.13 21.37 -42.34
C PRO A 2 -5.27 21.52 -41.07
N GLY A 3 -5.65 22.49 -40.24
CA GLY A 3 -5.66 22.38 -38.83
C GLY A 3 -4.39 22.62 -38.04
N PHE A 4 -3.94 23.85 -37.99
CA PHE A 4 -3.24 24.35 -36.81
C PHE A 4 -4.26 24.45 -35.69
N LEU A 5 -4.49 23.34 -34.97
CA LEU A 5 -5.30 23.37 -33.76
C LEU A 5 -4.58 24.24 -32.73
N PRO A 6 -5.15 25.33 -32.25
CA PRO A 6 -4.48 26.28 -31.42
C PRO A 6 -4.11 25.64 -30.07
N PHE A 7 -2.85 25.72 -29.70
CA PHE A 7 -2.20 25.25 -28.47
C PHE A 7 -2.99 25.56 -27.18
N TRP A 8 -3.79 26.61 -27.15
CA TRP A 8 -4.60 27.00 -25.99
C TRP A 8 -5.78 26.05 -25.69
N ARG A 9 -6.20 25.20 -26.61
CA ARG A 9 -7.32 24.28 -26.40
C ARG A 9 -6.96 23.06 -25.56
N PHE A 10 -5.68 22.74 -25.42
CA PHE A 10 -5.20 21.60 -24.62
C PHE A 10 -4.70 21.98 -23.22
N THR A 11 -4.45 23.25 -22.97
CA THR A 11 -3.78 23.77 -21.78
C THR A 11 -4.63 23.61 -20.49
N PRO A 12 -5.93 23.96 -20.43
CA PRO A 12 -6.67 23.93 -19.16
C PRO A 12 -6.95 22.51 -18.66
N ALA A 13 -7.25 21.56 -19.56
CA ALA A 13 -7.52 20.17 -19.16
C ALA A 13 -6.25 19.46 -18.68
N LYS A 14 -5.10 19.69 -19.30
CA LYS A 14 -3.81 19.15 -18.86
C LYS A 14 -3.30 19.81 -17.57
N LEU A 15 -3.50 21.11 -17.40
CA LEU A 15 -3.17 21.83 -16.18
C LEU A 15 -4.00 21.35 -14.98
N ASN A 16 -5.30 21.14 -15.19
CA ASN A 16 -6.18 20.58 -14.15
C ASN A 16 -5.80 19.13 -13.79
N LEU A 17 -5.38 18.32 -14.74
CA LEU A 17 -4.93 16.95 -14.50
C LEU A 17 -3.57 16.93 -13.78
N MET A 18 -2.66 17.81 -14.15
CA MET A 18 -1.36 17.95 -13.46
C MET A 18 -1.53 18.45 -12.03
N SER A 19 -2.39 19.45 -11.81
CA SER A 19 -2.67 19.96 -10.46
C SER A 19 -3.38 18.92 -9.60
N ALA A 20 -4.31 18.14 -10.16
CA ALA A 20 -4.96 17.04 -9.46
C ALA A 20 -3.97 15.92 -9.07
N ALA A 21 -3.05 15.57 -9.97
CA ALA A 21 -2.00 14.60 -9.68
C ALA A 21 -1.02 15.10 -8.62
N SER A 22 -0.62 16.38 -8.67
CA SER A 22 0.24 17.00 -7.66
C SER A 22 -0.44 17.04 -6.29
N ASN A 23 -1.71 17.39 -6.22
CA ASN A 23 -2.49 17.40 -4.98
C ASN A 23 -2.68 15.98 -4.42
N PHE A 24 -2.88 14.98 -5.27
CA PHE A 24 -2.90 13.57 -4.88
C PHE A 24 -1.59 13.16 -4.20
N LEU A 25 -0.44 13.45 -4.85
CA LEU A 25 0.87 13.11 -4.32
C LEU A 25 1.17 13.86 -3.00
N LEU A 26 0.78 15.12 -2.89
CA LEU A 26 0.94 15.89 -1.66
C LEU A 26 0.12 15.30 -0.52
N CYS A 27 -1.17 15.02 -0.75
CA CYS A 27 -2.02 14.38 0.26
C CYS A 27 -1.50 13.00 0.63
N TYR A 28 -1.14 12.19 -0.35
CA TYR A 28 -0.53 10.88 -0.13
C TYR A 28 0.71 10.98 0.77
N ALA A 29 1.65 11.88 0.46
CA ALA A 29 2.90 12.06 1.20
C ALA A 29 2.65 12.55 2.64
N ILE A 30 1.75 13.52 2.83
CA ILE A 30 1.40 14.06 4.15
C ILE A 30 0.80 12.97 5.03
N PHE A 31 -0.22 12.26 4.54
CA PHE A 31 -0.87 11.19 5.30
C PHE A 31 0.05 10.00 5.55
N LEU A 32 0.92 9.65 4.60
CA LEU A 32 1.96 8.64 4.77
C LEU A 32 2.91 9.02 5.93
N MET A 33 3.36 10.27 5.97
CA MET A 33 4.28 10.76 7.01
C MET A 33 3.63 10.79 8.39
N ILE A 34 2.39 11.29 8.48
CA ILE A 34 1.60 11.31 9.71
C ILE A 34 1.39 9.89 10.23
N CYS A 35 0.90 8.98 9.40
CA CYS A 35 0.63 7.61 9.79
C CYS A 35 1.90 6.87 10.22
N ARG A 36 3.02 7.09 9.56
CA ARG A 36 4.29 6.47 9.91
C ARG A 36 4.74 6.82 11.33
N THR A 37 4.51 8.06 11.75
CA THR A 37 4.84 8.53 13.11
C THR A 37 3.95 7.89 14.17
N PHE A 38 2.64 7.75 13.91
CA PHE A 38 1.70 7.16 14.86
C PHE A 38 1.76 5.63 14.90
N THR A 39 2.07 4.99 13.78
CA THR A 39 2.08 3.53 13.63
C THR A 39 3.10 2.87 14.57
N GLY A 40 4.28 3.45 14.74
CA GLY A 40 5.31 2.94 15.67
C GLY A 40 4.76 2.82 17.09
N ASN A 41 4.22 3.89 17.62
CA ASN A 41 3.66 3.93 18.99
C ASN A 41 2.48 2.96 19.20
N VAL A 42 1.64 2.78 18.19
CA VAL A 42 0.50 1.84 18.28
C VAL A 42 0.97 0.40 18.16
N CYS A 43 1.93 0.12 17.29
CA CYS A 43 2.52 -1.20 17.12
C CYS A 43 3.18 -1.69 18.41
N ASP A 44 3.92 -0.81 19.10
CA ASP A 44 4.62 -1.12 20.35
C ASP A 44 3.65 -1.38 21.50
N LYS A 45 2.52 -0.66 21.57
CA LYS A 45 1.54 -0.77 22.68
C LYS A 45 0.50 -1.87 22.48
N LYS A 46 -0.01 -2.06 21.27
CA LYS A 46 -1.16 -2.96 20.98
C LYS A 46 -0.78 -4.15 20.11
N GLY A 47 0.44 -4.16 19.58
CA GLY A 47 0.92 -5.20 18.70
C GLY A 47 0.57 -4.96 17.22
N PRO A 48 1.30 -5.65 16.32
CA PRO A 48 1.24 -5.40 14.87
C PRO A 48 -0.12 -5.70 14.23
N LYS A 49 -0.88 -6.63 14.78
CA LYS A 49 -2.22 -7.00 14.25
C LYS A 49 -3.17 -5.80 14.22
N TYR A 50 -3.21 -5.02 15.29
CA TYR A 50 -4.12 -3.88 15.42
C TYR A 50 -3.82 -2.72 14.47
N VAL A 51 -2.62 -2.71 13.89
CA VAL A 51 -2.21 -1.72 12.90
C VAL A 51 -2.42 -2.24 11.50
N VAL A 52 -2.02 -3.48 11.21
CA VAL A 52 -2.03 -4.04 9.85
C VAL A 52 -3.45 -4.16 9.29
N TYR A 53 -4.43 -4.65 10.08
CA TYR A 53 -5.80 -4.83 9.58
C TYR A 53 -6.48 -3.53 9.13
N PRO A 54 -6.55 -2.47 9.97
CA PRO A 54 -7.17 -1.22 9.53
C PRO A 54 -6.40 -0.59 8.37
N CYS A 55 -5.07 -0.67 8.36
CA CYS A 55 -4.27 -0.11 7.27
C CYS A 55 -4.50 -0.82 5.94
N LEU A 56 -4.60 -2.15 5.92
CA LEU A 56 -4.97 -2.90 4.71
C LEU A 56 -6.38 -2.56 4.23
N LEU A 57 -7.32 -2.33 5.16
CA LEU A 57 -8.67 -1.90 4.82
C LEU A 57 -8.67 -0.52 4.16
N PHE A 58 -8.00 0.47 4.77
CA PHE A 58 -7.85 1.81 4.18
C PHE A 58 -7.16 1.77 2.83
N PHE A 59 -6.14 0.93 2.66
CA PHE A 59 -5.45 0.75 1.40
C PHE A 59 -6.36 0.17 0.32
N THR A 60 -7.12 -0.88 0.65
CA THR A 60 -8.09 -1.49 -0.27
C THR A 60 -9.17 -0.49 -0.69
N VAL A 61 -9.78 0.21 0.27
CA VAL A 61 -10.80 1.23 0.00
C VAL A 61 -10.22 2.35 -0.86
N GLY A 62 -9.01 2.82 -0.56
CA GLY A 62 -8.31 3.83 -1.34
C GLY A 62 -8.11 3.43 -2.81
N LEU A 63 -7.72 2.18 -3.08
CA LEU A 63 -7.57 1.65 -4.44
C LEU A 63 -8.92 1.54 -5.16
N VAL A 64 -9.97 1.09 -4.49
CA VAL A 64 -11.32 1.04 -5.06
C VAL A 64 -11.81 2.44 -5.40
N VAL A 65 -11.70 3.39 -4.48
CA VAL A 65 -12.07 4.80 -4.72
C VAL A 65 -11.28 5.36 -5.89
N LEU A 66 -9.99 5.07 -6.01
CA LEU A 66 -9.14 5.51 -7.11
C LEU A 66 -9.62 4.91 -8.45
N GLY A 67 -10.02 3.64 -8.46
CA GLY A 67 -10.56 2.96 -9.66
C GLY A 67 -11.89 3.55 -10.17
N TYR A 68 -12.66 4.18 -9.30
CA TYR A 68 -13.94 4.83 -9.64
C TYR A 68 -13.84 6.37 -9.70
N THR A 69 -12.63 6.92 -9.66
CA THR A 69 -12.42 8.38 -9.63
C THR A 69 -12.98 9.06 -10.88
N GLN A 70 -13.88 10.04 -10.67
CA GLN A 70 -14.46 10.88 -11.71
C GLN A 70 -14.10 12.36 -11.56
N GLY A 71 -13.38 12.75 -10.49
CA GLY A 71 -13.04 14.15 -10.22
C GLY A 71 -11.85 14.33 -9.31
N SER A 72 -11.29 15.55 -9.30
CA SER A 72 -10.08 15.89 -8.54
C SER A 72 -10.21 15.65 -7.03
N VAL A 73 -11.37 15.92 -6.44
CA VAL A 73 -11.60 15.72 -5.01
C VAL A 73 -11.52 14.23 -4.64
N MET A 74 -12.15 13.37 -5.42
CA MET A 74 -12.15 11.92 -5.20
C MET A 74 -10.73 11.34 -5.36
N MET A 75 -9.94 11.91 -6.27
CA MET A 75 -8.53 11.56 -6.45
C MET A 75 -7.70 11.92 -5.21
N VAL A 76 -7.88 13.10 -4.64
CA VAL A 76 -7.19 13.55 -3.42
C VAL A 76 -7.57 12.68 -2.21
N VAL A 77 -8.85 12.37 -2.05
CA VAL A 77 -9.34 11.48 -0.98
C VAL A 77 -8.73 10.07 -1.11
N SER A 78 -8.68 9.53 -2.32
CA SER A 78 -8.03 8.22 -2.55
C SER A 78 -6.54 8.25 -2.20
N GLY A 79 -5.83 9.35 -2.51
CA GLY A 79 -4.44 9.54 -2.12
C GLY A 79 -4.23 9.52 -0.61
N ALA A 80 -5.09 10.19 0.13
CA ALA A 80 -5.06 10.18 1.59
C ALA A 80 -5.27 8.75 2.15
N LEU A 81 -6.28 8.04 1.66
CA LEU A 81 -6.58 6.66 2.09
C LEU A 81 -5.43 5.69 1.77
N ILE A 82 -4.84 5.79 0.59
CA ILE A 82 -3.68 4.98 0.18
C ILE A 82 -2.47 5.33 1.03
N GLY A 83 -2.24 6.62 1.32
CA GLY A 83 -1.15 7.11 2.18
C GLY A 83 -1.24 6.54 3.60
N ILE A 84 -2.43 6.52 4.20
CA ILE A 84 -2.69 5.90 5.51
C ILE A 84 -2.38 4.40 5.46
N GLY A 85 -2.92 3.70 4.48
CA GLY A 85 -2.78 2.25 4.36
C GLY A 85 -1.34 1.81 4.11
N TYR A 86 -0.75 2.27 3.03
CA TYR A 86 0.60 1.87 2.60
C TYR A 86 1.69 2.37 3.55
N GLY A 87 1.55 3.60 4.06
CA GLY A 87 2.56 4.22 4.92
C GLY A 87 2.83 3.47 6.22
N SER A 88 1.83 2.76 6.72
CA SER A 88 1.92 2.01 7.98
C SER A 88 2.31 0.54 7.81
N VAL A 89 1.90 -0.08 6.72
CA VAL A 89 2.10 -1.53 6.49
C VAL A 89 3.57 -1.89 6.33
N THR A 90 4.32 -1.14 5.52
CA THR A 90 5.73 -1.40 5.22
C THR A 90 6.62 -1.42 6.47
N PRO A 91 6.63 -0.37 7.34
CA PRO A 91 7.47 -0.38 8.53
C PRO A 91 7.08 -1.45 9.55
N VAL A 92 5.79 -1.80 9.65
CA VAL A 92 5.34 -2.86 10.55
C VAL A 92 5.85 -4.22 10.10
N PHE A 93 5.77 -4.54 8.81
CA PHE A 93 6.33 -5.79 8.29
C PHE A 93 7.85 -5.86 8.45
N GLN A 94 8.55 -4.77 8.18
CA GLN A 94 10.00 -4.68 8.38
C GLN A 94 10.36 -4.94 9.84
N THR A 95 9.68 -4.30 10.79
CA THR A 95 9.91 -4.50 12.23
C THR A 95 9.62 -5.95 12.65
N GLN A 96 8.56 -6.56 12.15
CA GLN A 96 8.25 -7.97 12.43
C GLN A 96 9.33 -8.93 11.93
N ILE A 97 9.89 -8.69 10.75
CA ILE A 97 10.95 -9.52 10.19
C ILE A 97 12.23 -9.36 11.03
N ILE A 98 12.61 -8.12 11.33
CA ILE A 98 13.81 -7.82 12.12
C ILE A 98 13.71 -8.42 13.53
N SER A 99 12.55 -8.32 14.19
CA SER A 99 12.34 -8.87 15.52
C SER A 99 12.24 -10.41 15.56
N SER A 100 12.13 -11.05 14.40
CA SER A 100 12.02 -12.52 14.30
C SER A 100 13.36 -13.21 14.06
N VAL A 101 14.46 -12.45 13.92
CA VAL A 101 15.80 -12.98 13.63
C VAL A 101 16.79 -12.62 14.73
N GLU A 102 17.87 -13.40 14.84
CA GLU A 102 18.95 -13.16 15.76
C GLU A 102 19.70 -11.85 15.42
N PRO A 103 20.26 -11.13 16.41
CA PRO A 103 20.90 -9.82 16.22
C PRO A 103 21.96 -9.79 15.12
N HIS A 104 22.75 -10.85 14.98
CA HIS A 104 23.80 -10.93 13.96
C HIS A 104 23.26 -11.16 12.54
N LYS A 105 21.98 -11.52 12.36
CA LYS A 105 21.32 -11.75 11.06
C LYS A 105 20.42 -10.60 10.62
N ILE A 106 20.30 -9.54 11.41
CA ILE A 106 19.40 -8.40 11.11
C ILE A 106 19.72 -7.78 9.74
N GLY A 107 21.01 -7.60 9.42
CA GLY A 107 21.42 -7.05 8.12
C GLY A 107 20.92 -7.88 6.93
N VAL A 108 21.09 -9.21 7.03
CA VAL A 108 20.65 -10.14 5.97
C VAL A 108 19.12 -10.15 5.85
N ALA A 109 18.41 -10.17 6.97
CA ALA A 109 16.94 -10.15 6.98
C ALA A 109 16.39 -8.85 6.38
N ASN A 110 17.01 -7.72 6.69
CA ASN A 110 16.62 -6.43 6.12
C ASN A 110 16.89 -6.35 4.61
N SER A 111 18.05 -6.83 4.15
CA SER A 111 18.38 -6.90 2.72
C SER A 111 17.41 -7.82 1.97
N LEU A 112 17.04 -8.96 2.55
CA LEU A 112 16.09 -9.89 1.95
C LEU A 112 14.68 -9.27 1.83
N PHE A 113 14.27 -8.51 2.86
CA PHE A 113 13.00 -7.78 2.84
C PHE A 113 12.94 -6.76 1.70
N PHE A 114 13.97 -5.92 1.53
CA PHE A 114 14.01 -4.93 0.47
C PHE A 114 14.12 -5.59 -0.92
N ASN A 115 14.94 -6.63 -1.07
CA ASN A 115 15.03 -7.37 -2.33
C ASN A 115 13.67 -7.98 -2.73
N ALA A 116 12.94 -8.56 -1.78
CA ALA A 116 11.61 -9.11 -2.05
C ALA A 116 10.60 -8.01 -2.42
N MET A 117 10.69 -6.84 -1.75
CA MET A 117 9.85 -5.68 -2.04
C MET A 117 10.13 -5.13 -3.45
N ASP A 118 11.39 -4.97 -3.81
CA ASP A 118 11.81 -4.45 -5.13
C ASP A 118 11.47 -5.44 -6.26
N ALA A 119 11.66 -6.75 -6.03
CA ALA A 119 11.24 -7.79 -6.96
C ALA A 119 9.72 -7.77 -7.18
N GLY A 120 8.94 -7.63 -6.10
CA GLY A 120 7.49 -7.50 -6.15
C GLY A 120 7.05 -6.24 -6.92
N LEU A 121 7.73 -5.12 -6.70
CA LEU A 121 7.47 -3.86 -7.41
C LEU A 121 7.78 -3.99 -8.91
N ALA A 122 8.92 -4.58 -9.28
CA ALA A 122 9.33 -4.77 -10.67
C ALA A 122 8.36 -5.71 -11.42
N LEU A 123 8.03 -6.86 -10.83
CA LEU A 123 7.07 -7.80 -11.41
C LEU A 123 5.67 -7.18 -11.52
N GLY A 124 5.22 -6.50 -10.45
CA GLY A 124 3.93 -5.81 -10.43
C GLY A 124 3.84 -4.73 -11.51
N ALA A 125 4.86 -3.90 -11.66
CA ALA A 125 4.92 -2.86 -12.68
C ALA A 125 4.90 -3.46 -14.10
N CYS A 126 5.63 -4.55 -14.34
CA CYS A 126 5.64 -5.25 -15.63
C CYS A 126 4.26 -5.81 -15.98
N VAL A 127 3.64 -6.56 -15.07
CA VAL A 127 2.32 -7.17 -15.27
C VAL A 127 1.25 -6.09 -15.46
N MET A 128 1.22 -5.08 -14.59
CA MET A 128 0.25 -3.99 -14.68
C MET A 128 0.45 -3.15 -15.95
N GLY A 129 1.70 -2.92 -16.36
CA GLY A 129 2.02 -2.20 -17.60
C GLY A 129 1.47 -2.92 -18.84
N MET A 130 1.62 -4.24 -18.91
CA MET A 130 1.03 -5.04 -19.99
C MET A 130 -0.50 -5.03 -19.96
N MET A 131 -1.09 -5.08 -18.78
CA MET A 131 -2.55 -5.10 -18.63
C MET A 131 -3.20 -3.76 -18.96
N VAL A 132 -2.56 -2.63 -18.67
CA VAL A 132 -3.08 -1.28 -19.00
C VAL A 132 -3.47 -1.16 -20.46
N ALA A 133 -2.65 -1.72 -21.34
CA ALA A 133 -2.86 -1.64 -22.79
C ALA A 133 -4.17 -2.32 -23.26
N HIS A 134 -4.64 -3.33 -22.52
CA HIS A 134 -5.80 -4.14 -22.91
C HIS A 134 -7.07 -3.86 -22.08
N THR A 135 -6.92 -3.55 -20.79
CA THR A 135 -8.05 -3.50 -19.84
C THR A 135 -8.35 -2.10 -19.29
N GLY A 136 -7.45 -1.13 -19.51
CA GLY A 136 -7.56 0.22 -18.99
C GLY A 136 -7.24 0.34 -17.49
N TYR A 137 -7.06 1.59 -17.04
CA TYR A 137 -6.61 1.90 -15.68
C TYR A 137 -7.54 1.42 -14.55
N ARG A 138 -8.85 1.44 -14.77
CA ARG A 138 -9.84 1.03 -13.78
C ARG A 138 -9.65 -0.41 -13.29
N MET A 139 -9.43 -1.33 -14.23
CA MET A 139 -9.22 -2.75 -13.91
C MET A 139 -7.97 -2.99 -13.10
N ILE A 140 -6.92 -2.22 -13.33
CA ILE A 140 -5.65 -2.33 -12.60
C ILE A 140 -5.84 -1.98 -11.12
N TYR A 141 -6.55 -0.90 -10.81
CA TYR A 141 -6.81 -0.52 -9.43
C TYR A 141 -7.69 -1.54 -8.70
N LEU A 142 -8.68 -2.11 -9.38
CA LEU A 142 -9.53 -3.17 -8.81
C LEU A 142 -8.76 -4.47 -8.58
N LEU A 143 -7.90 -4.85 -9.51
CA LEU A 143 -6.99 -6.01 -9.33
C LEU A 143 -5.99 -5.75 -8.20
N GLY A 144 -5.44 -4.55 -8.11
CA GLY A 144 -4.59 -4.14 -6.98
C GLY A 144 -5.33 -4.26 -5.65
N ALA A 145 -6.58 -3.79 -5.57
CA ALA A 145 -7.40 -3.92 -4.38
C ALA A 145 -7.66 -5.41 -4.01
N LEU A 146 -7.94 -6.25 -5.01
CA LEU A 146 -8.10 -7.71 -4.81
C LEU A 146 -6.83 -8.34 -4.26
N LEU A 147 -5.66 -8.02 -4.82
CA LEU A 147 -4.37 -8.53 -4.34
C LEU A 147 -4.09 -8.11 -2.89
N VAL A 148 -4.43 -6.88 -2.50
CA VAL A 148 -4.30 -6.42 -1.13
C VAL A 148 -5.20 -7.20 -0.18
N VAL A 149 -6.44 -7.51 -0.58
CA VAL A 149 -7.37 -8.35 0.21
C VAL A 149 -6.82 -9.76 0.37
N VAL A 150 -6.30 -10.36 -0.71
CA VAL A 150 -5.69 -11.70 -0.67
C VAL A 150 -4.46 -11.69 0.26
N ALA A 151 -3.59 -10.69 0.16
CA ALA A 151 -2.43 -10.55 1.04
C ALA A 151 -2.84 -10.39 2.50
N GLY A 152 -3.91 -9.63 2.78
CA GLY A 152 -4.50 -9.50 4.12
C GLY A 152 -5.04 -10.83 4.66
N GLY A 153 -5.68 -11.62 3.80
CA GLY A 153 -6.14 -12.98 4.12
C GLY A 153 -5.00 -13.93 4.48
N VAL A 154 -3.94 -13.94 3.67
CA VAL A 154 -2.73 -14.73 3.94
C VAL A 154 -2.08 -14.31 5.27
N TYR A 155 -1.98 -13.00 5.53
CA TYR A 155 -1.48 -12.50 6.80
C TYR A 155 -2.34 -12.96 7.98
N ALA A 156 -3.67 -12.94 7.84
CA ALA A 156 -4.60 -13.40 8.87
C ALA A 156 -4.42 -14.90 9.19
N LEU A 157 -4.22 -15.73 8.16
CA LEU A 157 -3.98 -17.17 8.34
C LEU A 157 -2.65 -17.44 9.05
N GLN A 158 -1.58 -16.75 8.69
CA GLN A 158 -0.27 -16.90 9.34
C GLN A 158 -0.31 -16.49 10.81
N MET A 159 -1.05 -15.43 11.13
CA MET A 159 -1.17 -14.97 12.52
C MET A 159 -2.01 -15.91 13.40
N LYS A 160 -3.01 -16.59 12.83
CA LYS A 160 -3.74 -17.66 13.53
C LYS A 160 -2.84 -18.85 13.84
N GLY A 161 -1.98 -19.25 12.90
CA GLY A 161 -1.01 -20.33 13.10
C GLY A 161 -0.02 -20.02 14.23
N LYS A 162 0.57 -18.81 14.27
CA LYS A 162 1.49 -18.41 15.35
C LYS A 162 0.81 -18.33 16.72
N SER A 163 -0.45 -17.90 16.80
CA SER A 163 -1.21 -17.89 18.05
C SER A 163 -1.53 -19.31 18.53
N GLY A 164 -1.78 -20.26 17.64
CA GLY A 164 -1.99 -21.66 17.98
C GLY A 164 -0.75 -22.32 18.55
N VAL A 165 0.40 -22.11 17.94
CA VAL A 165 1.69 -22.66 18.43
C VAL A 165 2.06 -22.08 19.80
N ALA A 166 1.88 -20.76 20.01
CA ALA A 166 2.14 -20.12 21.30
C ALA A 166 1.24 -20.66 22.42
N LEU A 167 -0.03 -20.95 22.13
CA LEU A 167 -0.97 -21.56 23.09
C LEU A 167 -0.62 -23.00 23.43
N VAL A 168 -0.14 -23.79 22.46
CA VAL A 168 0.29 -25.17 22.69
C VAL A 168 1.54 -25.21 23.56
N VAL A 169 2.54 -24.36 23.25
CA VAL A 169 3.77 -24.28 24.05
C VAL A 169 3.51 -23.78 25.48
N ALA A 170 2.61 -22.80 25.65
CA ALA A 170 2.24 -22.33 26.99
C ALA A 170 1.51 -23.37 27.82
N LYS A 171 0.81 -24.32 27.19
CA LYS A 171 0.09 -25.42 27.85
C LYS A 171 1.01 -26.58 28.26
N GLU A 172 2.15 -26.75 27.58
CA GLU A 172 3.14 -27.80 27.92
C GLU A 172 4.10 -27.39 29.06
N ILE A 173 4.18 -26.08 29.37
CA ILE A 173 5.07 -25.55 30.42
C ILE A 173 4.36 -25.45 31.80
N HIS A 174 3.05 -25.63 31.84
CA HIS A 174 2.25 -25.73 33.08
C HIS A 174 1.78 -27.16 33.34
#